data_f96d679387a2708052bbb632027a3aa7
#
_entry.id   f96d679387a2708052bbb632027a3aa7
#
_cell.length_a   1.000
_cell.length_b   1.000
_cell.length_c   1.000
_cell.angle_alpha   90.00
_cell.angle_beta   90.00
_cell.angle_gamma   90.00
#
_symmetry.space_group_name_H-M   'P 1'
#
loop_
_entity.id
_entity.type
_entity.pdbx_description
1 polymer ?
#
loop_
_entity_poly.entity_id
_entity_poly.type
_entity_poly.pdbx_seq_one_letter_code
_entity_poly.pdbx_strand_id
1 'polypeptide(L)'
;MSLQVISSEQRNIVLQFLELTKPRVNSLIVFTAIIGMMLAYPVGVPWDVALMAKSTVGIALVAGAAAAINCLVENEIDRRMARTRARPTVAGTITTPQVLLLAGIVGGTGLFVLNRHVNSLTMWLTLATFVGYAVIYTLILKPATPQNIVIGGASGAMPPVLGWAAVTGEVTTQSMLLFLIIFAWTPPHFWALALYRRKEYANAGVPMLPVTHGAAFTQLHVLFYTFILLACTLLPVAIGMSGLFYLVSAVALNAVFIWFAMHLFKQYSDVLAKRTFNYSILYLSLLFAALLIDHYAPFVMR
;
A
#
# COMPACT_ATOMS: atom_id res chain seq x y z
N MET A 1 -12.07 38.20 -7.25
CA MET A 1 -10.77 37.62 -7.64
C MET A 1 -11.05 36.23 -8.18
N SER A 2 -11.17 36.10 -9.52
CA SER A 2 -11.53 34.90 -10.22
C SER A 2 -10.31 33.95 -10.21
N LEU A 3 -10.39 32.86 -9.47
CA LEU A 3 -9.48 31.74 -9.61
C LEU A 3 -9.64 31.19 -11.06
N GLN A 4 -8.66 31.46 -11.91
CA GLN A 4 -8.56 30.83 -13.21
C GLN A 4 -8.46 29.32 -13.00
N VAL A 5 -9.55 28.61 -13.27
CA VAL A 5 -9.52 27.17 -13.50
C VAL A 5 -8.70 26.99 -14.78
N ILE A 6 -7.41 26.65 -14.63
CA ILE A 6 -6.57 26.23 -15.74
C ILE A 6 -7.29 25.04 -16.38
N SER A 7 -7.76 25.22 -17.61
CA SER A 7 -8.47 24.17 -18.34
C SER A 7 -7.57 22.94 -18.43
N SER A 8 -8.13 21.74 -18.25
CA SER A 8 -7.39 20.46 -18.27
C SER A 8 -6.63 20.24 -19.59
N GLU A 9 -7.01 20.92 -20.65
CA GLU A 9 -6.35 20.89 -21.98
C GLU A 9 -4.95 21.49 -22.02
N GLN A 10 -4.57 22.35 -21.06
CA GLN A 10 -3.25 23.01 -21.06
C GLN A 10 -2.21 22.27 -20.19
N ARG A 11 -2.57 21.18 -19.53
CA ARG A 11 -1.59 20.41 -18.77
C ARG A 11 -0.69 19.60 -19.71
N ASN A 12 0.62 19.64 -19.45
CA ASN A 12 1.59 18.83 -20.18
C ASN A 12 1.16 17.36 -20.18
N ILE A 13 1.07 16.74 -21.36
CA ILE A 13 0.63 15.34 -21.53
C ILE A 13 1.47 14.35 -20.72
N VAL A 14 2.78 14.60 -20.57
CA VAL A 14 3.68 13.77 -19.75
C VAL A 14 3.28 13.80 -18.28
N LEU A 15 2.91 14.97 -17.76
CA LEU A 15 2.44 15.10 -16.37
C LEU A 15 1.12 14.36 -16.15
N GLN A 16 0.24 14.35 -17.15
CA GLN A 16 -1.02 13.61 -17.09
C GLN A 16 -0.77 12.10 -17.05
N PHE A 17 0.15 11.57 -17.86
CA PHE A 17 0.55 10.17 -17.81
C PHE A 17 1.20 9.81 -16.46
N LEU A 18 2.05 10.68 -15.93
CA LEU A 18 2.62 10.49 -14.58
C LEU A 18 1.55 10.48 -13.49
N GLU A 19 0.51 11.31 -13.60
CA GLU A 19 -0.61 11.32 -12.65
C GLU A 19 -1.33 9.98 -12.59
N LEU A 20 -1.49 9.28 -13.74
CA LEU A 20 -2.12 7.96 -13.80
C LEU A 20 -1.32 6.89 -13.03
N THR A 21 0.00 7.00 -12.97
CA THR A 21 0.85 6.07 -12.20
C THR A 21 0.75 6.27 -10.69
N LYS A 22 -0.01 7.26 -10.21
CA LYS A 22 -0.20 7.58 -8.78
C LYS A 22 1.13 7.67 -8.00
N PRO A 23 2.05 8.58 -8.34
CA PRO A 23 3.42 8.58 -7.80
C PRO A 23 3.48 8.64 -6.27
N ARG A 24 2.54 9.34 -5.60
CA ARG A 24 2.48 9.39 -4.13
C ARG A 24 2.16 8.03 -3.48
N VAL A 25 1.31 7.23 -4.12
CA VAL A 25 0.99 5.87 -3.63
C VAL A 25 2.15 4.94 -3.97
N ASN A 26 2.67 5.03 -5.19
CA ASN A 26 3.83 4.26 -5.63
C ASN A 26 5.07 4.49 -4.77
N SER A 27 5.31 5.69 -4.27
CA SER A 27 6.45 5.95 -3.39
C SER A 27 6.40 5.13 -2.09
N LEU A 28 5.21 4.90 -1.53
CA LEU A 28 5.05 4.02 -0.35
C LEU A 28 5.30 2.55 -0.69
N ILE A 29 4.84 2.09 -1.85
CA ILE A 29 5.10 0.74 -2.37
C ILE A 29 6.60 0.52 -2.53
N VAL A 30 7.26 1.45 -3.21
CA VAL A 30 8.72 1.43 -3.41
C VAL A 30 9.48 1.48 -2.08
N PHE A 31 9.07 2.34 -1.16
CA PHE A 31 9.66 2.44 0.17
C PHE A 31 9.63 1.11 0.92
N THR A 32 8.50 0.43 0.97
CA THR A 32 8.39 -0.86 1.67
C THR A 32 9.14 -1.98 0.94
N ALA A 33 9.23 -1.93 -0.39
CA ALA A 33 10.07 -2.86 -1.15
C ALA A 33 11.57 -2.65 -0.86
N ILE A 34 12.05 -1.40 -0.80
CA ILE A 34 13.43 -1.07 -0.43
C ILE A 34 13.74 -1.57 0.99
N ILE A 35 12.84 -1.37 1.94
CA ILE A 35 13.03 -1.91 3.29
C ILE A 35 13.10 -3.43 3.28
N GLY A 36 12.24 -4.10 2.50
CA GLY A 36 12.31 -5.55 2.32
C GLY A 36 13.66 -6.01 1.76
N MET A 37 14.22 -5.29 0.78
CA MET A 37 15.58 -5.55 0.27
C MET A 37 16.63 -5.34 1.35
N MET A 38 16.58 -4.23 2.08
CA MET A 38 17.55 -3.93 3.15
C MET A 38 17.54 -5.01 4.24
N LEU A 39 16.36 -5.41 4.72
CA LEU A 39 16.22 -6.45 5.74
C LEU A 39 16.64 -7.85 5.25
N ALA A 40 16.69 -8.08 3.95
CA ALA A 40 17.13 -9.33 3.34
C ALA A 40 18.68 -9.48 3.33
N TYR A 41 19.43 -8.38 3.42
CA TYR A 41 20.89 -8.44 3.52
C TYR A 41 21.32 -8.78 4.95
N PRO A 42 22.20 -9.79 5.13
CA PRO A 42 22.79 -10.05 6.44
C PRO A 42 23.63 -8.86 6.93
N VAL A 43 23.69 -8.67 8.23
CA VAL A 43 24.51 -7.62 8.86
C VAL A 43 25.99 -7.80 8.48
N GLY A 44 26.64 -6.73 8.04
CA GLY A 44 28.05 -6.75 7.62
C GLY A 44 28.29 -7.14 6.16
N VAL A 45 27.24 -7.55 5.44
CA VAL A 45 27.33 -7.80 3.99
C VAL A 45 27.07 -6.49 3.23
N PRO A 46 27.96 -6.07 2.31
CA PRO A 46 27.74 -4.88 1.49
C PRO A 46 26.48 -5.01 0.63
N TRP A 47 25.72 -3.93 0.52
CA TRP A 47 24.56 -3.90 -0.35
C TRP A 47 24.95 -3.87 -1.82
N ASP A 48 24.33 -4.70 -2.63
CA ASP A 48 24.38 -4.54 -4.09
C ASP A 48 23.41 -3.42 -4.50
N VAL A 49 23.93 -2.19 -4.51
CA VAL A 49 23.15 -0.99 -4.86
C VAL A 49 22.62 -1.07 -6.29
N ALA A 50 23.35 -1.73 -7.21
CA ALA A 50 22.91 -1.88 -8.59
C ALA A 50 21.71 -2.84 -8.69
N LEU A 51 21.73 -3.96 -7.96
CA LEU A 51 20.59 -4.88 -7.85
C LEU A 51 19.39 -4.19 -7.22
N MET A 52 19.59 -3.47 -6.10
CA MET A 52 18.53 -2.73 -5.42
C MET A 52 17.90 -1.67 -6.34
N ALA A 53 18.69 -0.91 -7.07
CA ALA A 53 18.19 0.09 -8.01
C ALA A 53 17.35 -0.55 -9.15
N LYS A 54 17.86 -1.62 -9.78
CA LYS A 54 17.15 -2.34 -10.84
C LYS A 54 15.83 -2.93 -10.33
N SER A 55 15.84 -3.55 -9.14
CA SER A 55 14.65 -4.10 -8.49
C SER A 55 13.62 -3.02 -8.18
N THR A 56 14.08 -1.91 -7.61
CA THR A 56 13.23 -0.74 -7.30
C THR A 56 12.56 -0.20 -8.56
N VAL A 57 13.32 0.01 -9.64
CA VAL A 57 12.79 0.52 -10.91
C VAL A 57 11.78 -0.46 -11.50
N GLY A 58 12.12 -1.75 -11.55
CA GLY A 58 11.21 -2.77 -12.08
C GLY A 58 9.89 -2.85 -11.33
N ILE A 59 9.94 -2.92 -10.00
CA ILE A 59 8.74 -2.95 -9.14
C ILE A 59 7.92 -1.66 -9.30
N ALA A 60 8.58 -0.50 -9.31
CA ALA A 60 7.91 0.80 -9.46
C ALA A 60 7.17 0.94 -10.80
N LEU A 61 7.78 0.48 -11.90
CA LEU A 61 7.18 0.52 -13.22
C LEU A 61 5.92 -0.37 -13.29
N VAL A 62 6.00 -1.61 -12.79
CA VAL A 62 4.83 -2.52 -12.78
C VAL A 62 3.72 -1.99 -11.86
N ALA A 63 4.06 -1.44 -10.70
CA ALA A 63 3.09 -0.82 -9.80
C ALA A 63 2.44 0.43 -10.43
N GLY A 64 3.21 1.23 -11.18
CA GLY A 64 2.69 2.36 -11.97
C GLY A 64 1.72 1.93 -13.06
N ALA A 65 2.06 0.87 -13.79
CA ALA A 65 1.17 0.27 -14.78
C ALA A 65 -0.15 -0.23 -14.15
N ALA A 66 -0.06 -0.91 -13.00
CA ALA A 66 -1.24 -1.37 -12.26
C ALA A 66 -2.12 -0.20 -11.80
N ALA A 67 -1.51 0.92 -11.36
CA ALA A 67 -2.23 2.13 -11.00
C ALA A 67 -2.93 2.79 -12.20
N ALA A 68 -2.32 2.79 -13.38
CA ALA A 68 -2.92 3.31 -14.62
C ALA A 68 -4.14 2.49 -15.05
N ILE A 69 -4.04 1.15 -15.02
CA ILE A 69 -5.19 0.25 -15.27
C ILE A 69 -6.30 0.49 -14.24
N ASN A 70 -5.96 0.63 -12.96
CA ASN A 70 -6.94 0.95 -11.92
C ASN A 70 -7.67 2.28 -12.20
N CYS A 71 -6.96 3.35 -12.65
CA CYS A 71 -7.60 4.61 -13.04
C CYS A 71 -8.55 4.45 -14.23
N LEU A 72 -8.23 3.57 -15.18
CA LEU A 72 -9.08 3.29 -16.32
C LEU A 72 -10.38 2.57 -15.90
N VAL A 73 -10.25 1.52 -15.10
CA VAL A 73 -11.39 0.70 -14.65
C VAL A 73 -12.32 1.49 -13.72
N GLU A 74 -11.74 2.31 -12.84
CA GLU A 74 -12.50 3.09 -11.86
C GLU A 74 -13.11 4.39 -12.42
N ASN A 75 -13.06 4.64 -13.72
CA ASN A 75 -13.49 5.91 -14.33
C ASN A 75 -14.89 6.38 -13.88
N GLU A 76 -15.89 5.48 -13.84
CA GLU A 76 -17.24 5.82 -13.41
C GLU A 76 -17.33 6.13 -11.90
N ILE A 77 -16.59 5.42 -11.08
CA ILE A 77 -16.48 5.68 -9.64
C ILE A 77 -15.79 7.02 -9.41
N ASP A 78 -14.68 7.24 -10.12
CA ASP A 78 -13.87 8.46 -10.02
C ASP A 78 -14.62 9.72 -10.42
N ARG A 79 -15.51 9.61 -11.40
CA ARG A 79 -16.40 10.72 -11.85
C ARG A 79 -17.34 11.19 -10.74
N ARG A 80 -17.77 10.27 -9.86
CA ARG A 80 -18.69 10.55 -8.75
C ARG A 80 -17.98 11.02 -7.48
N MET A 81 -16.66 10.94 -7.42
CA MET A 81 -15.87 11.33 -6.25
C MET A 81 -15.17 12.68 -6.45
N ALA A 82 -15.38 13.64 -5.55
CA ALA A 82 -14.82 15.00 -5.66
C ALA A 82 -13.28 15.01 -5.81
N ARG A 83 -12.59 14.07 -5.16
CA ARG A 83 -11.12 13.95 -5.19
C ARG A 83 -10.56 13.49 -6.55
N THR A 84 -11.31 12.69 -7.29
CA THR A 84 -10.81 11.98 -8.48
C THR A 84 -11.46 12.39 -9.78
N ARG A 85 -12.52 13.20 -9.73
CA ARG A 85 -13.25 13.70 -10.92
C ARG A 85 -12.39 14.49 -11.90
N ALA A 86 -11.24 15.03 -11.45
CA ALA A 86 -10.31 15.78 -12.30
C ALA A 86 -9.19 14.90 -12.91
N ARG A 87 -9.24 13.57 -12.72
CA ARG A 87 -8.25 12.66 -13.32
C ARG A 87 -8.29 12.72 -14.85
N PRO A 88 -7.14 12.59 -15.53
CA PRO A 88 -7.06 12.65 -17.00
C PRO A 88 -8.00 11.68 -17.71
N THR A 89 -8.22 10.48 -17.18
CA THR A 89 -9.16 9.49 -17.71
C THR A 89 -10.61 9.93 -17.58
N VAL A 90 -10.98 10.59 -16.48
CA VAL A 90 -12.34 11.12 -16.23
C VAL A 90 -12.60 12.37 -17.05
N ALA A 91 -11.59 13.25 -17.17
CA ALA A 91 -11.64 14.46 -17.99
C ALA A 91 -11.62 14.17 -19.50
N GLY A 92 -11.33 12.92 -19.92
CA GLY A 92 -11.25 12.52 -21.32
C GLY A 92 -10.01 13.04 -22.05
N THR A 93 -9.03 13.61 -21.36
CA THR A 93 -7.79 14.12 -21.96
C THR A 93 -6.80 13.01 -22.32
N ILE A 94 -6.95 11.82 -21.71
CA ILE A 94 -6.23 10.59 -22.05
C ILE A 94 -7.25 9.50 -22.37
N THR A 95 -7.14 8.90 -23.53
CA THR A 95 -8.05 7.88 -24.03
C THR A 95 -7.72 6.47 -23.49
N THR A 96 -8.69 5.56 -23.51
CA THR A 96 -8.50 4.16 -23.14
C THR A 96 -7.32 3.49 -23.86
N PRO A 97 -7.16 3.58 -25.20
CA PRO A 97 -6.01 2.99 -25.89
C PRO A 97 -4.67 3.56 -25.41
N GLN A 98 -4.60 4.87 -25.10
CA GLN A 98 -3.38 5.48 -24.58
C GLN A 98 -3.03 4.97 -23.19
N VAL A 99 -4.01 4.75 -22.30
CA VAL A 99 -3.77 4.15 -20.97
C VAL A 99 -3.28 2.71 -21.09
N LEU A 100 -3.91 1.92 -21.98
CA LEU A 100 -3.51 0.51 -22.20
C LEU A 100 -2.10 0.42 -22.79
N LEU A 101 -1.78 1.29 -23.75
CA LEU A 101 -0.43 1.36 -24.32
C LEU A 101 0.61 1.75 -23.27
N LEU A 102 0.33 2.78 -22.46
CA LEU A 102 1.19 3.19 -21.37
C LEU A 102 1.43 2.02 -20.39
N ALA A 103 0.35 1.38 -19.93
CA ALA A 103 0.44 0.28 -18.98
C ALA A 103 1.20 -0.93 -19.58
N GLY A 104 0.99 -1.23 -20.87
CA GLY A 104 1.70 -2.29 -21.58
C GLY A 104 3.20 -2.01 -21.69
N ILE A 105 3.59 -0.80 -22.11
CA ILE A 105 5.00 -0.42 -22.24
C ILE A 105 5.66 -0.35 -20.87
N VAL A 106 5.08 0.38 -19.92
CA VAL A 106 5.68 0.60 -18.59
C VAL A 106 5.74 -0.71 -17.80
N GLY A 107 4.63 -1.47 -17.76
CA GLY A 107 4.57 -2.74 -17.07
C GLY A 107 5.45 -3.81 -17.72
N GLY A 108 5.43 -3.90 -19.06
CA GLY A 108 6.30 -4.81 -19.81
C GLY A 108 7.79 -4.52 -19.61
N THR A 109 8.18 -3.25 -19.65
CA THR A 109 9.55 -2.83 -19.34
C THR A 109 9.95 -3.21 -17.90
N GLY A 110 9.07 -2.96 -16.92
CA GLY A 110 9.32 -3.35 -15.54
C GLY A 110 9.52 -4.85 -15.37
N LEU A 111 8.64 -5.67 -15.95
CA LEU A 111 8.77 -7.14 -15.92
C LEU A 111 10.03 -7.62 -16.64
N PHE A 112 10.38 -7.01 -17.78
CA PHE A 112 11.62 -7.32 -18.49
C PHE A 112 12.86 -7.02 -17.64
N VAL A 113 12.92 -5.85 -16.97
CA VAL A 113 14.01 -5.47 -16.08
C VAL A 113 14.12 -6.48 -14.93
N LEU A 114 13.01 -6.85 -14.29
CA LEU A 114 13.00 -7.83 -13.21
C LEU A 114 13.50 -9.21 -13.66
N ASN A 115 13.00 -9.69 -14.79
CA ASN A 115 13.39 -11.02 -15.30
C ASN A 115 14.84 -11.07 -15.75
N ARG A 116 15.34 -10.02 -16.43
CA ARG A 116 16.67 -10.01 -17.06
C ARG A 116 17.80 -9.62 -16.10
N HIS A 117 17.50 -8.76 -15.12
CA HIS A 117 18.51 -8.12 -14.28
C HIS A 117 18.37 -8.37 -12.78
N VAL A 118 17.30 -9.05 -12.36
CA VAL A 118 17.06 -9.42 -10.96
C VAL A 118 16.93 -10.95 -10.88
N ASN A 119 15.71 -11.47 -10.88
CA ASN A 119 15.44 -12.92 -10.96
C ASN A 119 14.00 -13.19 -11.40
N SER A 120 13.75 -14.39 -11.92
CA SER A 120 12.43 -14.80 -12.41
C SER A 120 11.37 -14.87 -11.30
N LEU A 121 11.75 -15.24 -10.07
CA LEU A 121 10.80 -15.30 -8.95
C LEU A 121 10.19 -13.93 -8.66
N THR A 122 11.04 -12.90 -8.53
CA THR A 122 10.58 -11.52 -8.30
C THR A 122 9.70 -11.03 -9.45
N MET A 123 10.04 -11.35 -10.69
CA MET A 123 9.23 -11.01 -11.86
C MET A 123 7.84 -11.66 -11.75
N TRP A 124 7.73 -12.97 -11.47
CA TRP A 124 6.45 -13.67 -11.38
C TRP A 124 5.61 -13.20 -10.19
N LEU A 125 6.22 -12.95 -9.02
CA LEU A 125 5.54 -12.40 -7.86
C LEU A 125 5.01 -10.99 -8.14
N THR A 126 5.79 -10.17 -8.86
CA THR A 126 5.37 -8.82 -9.23
C THR A 126 4.22 -8.85 -10.24
N LEU A 127 4.26 -9.75 -11.21
CA LEU A 127 3.16 -9.97 -12.16
C LEU A 127 1.90 -10.48 -11.44
N ALA A 128 2.04 -11.43 -10.52
CA ALA A 128 0.91 -11.92 -9.72
C ALA A 128 0.30 -10.79 -8.86
N THR A 129 1.13 -9.93 -8.28
CA THR A 129 0.69 -8.75 -7.53
C THR A 129 -0.05 -7.74 -8.44
N PHE A 130 0.45 -7.50 -9.65
CA PHE A 130 -0.22 -6.68 -10.66
C PHE A 130 -1.61 -7.24 -10.99
N VAL A 131 -1.72 -8.53 -11.30
CA VAL A 131 -3.01 -9.20 -11.60
C VAL A 131 -3.93 -9.14 -10.37
N GLY A 132 -3.41 -9.42 -9.19
CA GLY A 132 -4.14 -9.34 -7.93
C GLY A 132 -4.76 -7.96 -7.70
N TYR A 133 -4.01 -6.89 -7.95
CA TYR A 133 -4.48 -5.53 -7.76
C TYR A 133 -5.35 -5.02 -8.93
N ALA A 134 -4.85 -5.11 -10.17
CA ALA A 134 -5.51 -4.50 -11.33
C ALA A 134 -6.76 -5.28 -11.77
N VAL A 135 -6.75 -6.60 -11.64
CA VAL A 135 -7.86 -7.48 -12.07
C VAL A 135 -8.70 -7.90 -10.88
N ILE A 136 -8.14 -8.68 -9.95
CA ILE A 136 -8.93 -9.30 -8.87
C ILE A 136 -9.52 -8.23 -7.94
N TYR A 137 -8.69 -7.33 -7.41
CA TYR A 137 -9.18 -6.30 -6.51
C TYR A 137 -10.06 -5.27 -7.24
N THR A 138 -9.55 -4.67 -8.31
CA THR A 138 -10.21 -3.52 -8.94
C THR A 138 -11.50 -3.90 -9.68
N LEU A 139 -11.47 -4.98 -10.48
CA LEU A 139 -12.62 -5.39 -11.29
C LEU A 139 -13.64 -6.23 -10.53
N ILE A 140 -13.17 -7.11 -9.61
CA ILE A 140 -14.03 -8.11 -8.99
C ILE A 140 -14.39 -7.72 -7.55
N LEU A 141 -13.39 -7.57 -6.67
CA LEU A 141 -13.65 -7.43 -5.24
C LEU A 141 -14.26 -6.07 -4.86
N LYS A 142 -13.74 -4.99 -5.44
CA LYS A 142 -14.12 -3.63 -5.06
C LYS A 142 -15.61 -3.34 -5.29
N PRO A 143 -16.23 -3.74 -6.41
CA PRO A 143 -17.68 -3.56 -6.59
C PRO A 143 -18.51 -4.65 -5.90
N ALA A 144 -17.95 -5.84 -5.62
CA ALA A 144 -18.73 -7.01 -5.20
C ALA A 144 -18.86 -7.18 -3.69
N THR A 145 -17.91 -6.70 -2.88
CA THR A 145 -17.89 -7.05 -1.45
C THR A 145 -17.34 -5.95 -0.55
N PRO A 146 -17.89 -5.77 0.67
CA PRO A 146 -17.33 -4.89 1.69
C PRO A 146 -15.96 -5.39 2.24
N GLN A 147 -15.62 -6.67 2.00
CA GLN A 147 -14.33 -7.25 2.36
C GLN A 147 -13.22 -6.95 1.32
N ASN A 148 -13.52 -6.12 0.32
CA ASN A 148 -12.57 -5.74 -0.73
C ASN A 148 -11.24 -5.21 -0.16
N ILE A 149 -11.29 -4.46 0.95
CA ILE A 149 -10.10 -3.93 1.63
C ILE A 149 -9.26 -5.04 2.26
N VAL A 150 -9.89 -6.03 2.90
CA VAL A 150 -9.14 -7.13 3.52
C VAL A 150 -8.49 -7.99 2.46
N ILE A 151 -9.26 -8.52 1.52
CA ILE A 151 -8.76 -9.44 0.50
C ILE A 151 -7.79 -8.72 -0.46
N GLY A 152 -8.20 -7.54 -0.95
CA GLY A 152 -7.38 -6.72 -1.86
C GLY A 152 -6.11 -6.15 -1.21
N GLY A 153 -6.12 -6.03 0.13
CA GLY A 153 -4.94 -5.64 0.93
C GLY A 153 -3.74 -6.55 0.74
N ALA A 154 -3.96 -7.81 0.33
CA ALA A 154 -2.86 -8.74 0.02
C ALA A 154 -1.91 -8.18 -1.06
N SER A 155 -2.45 -7.60 -2.13
CA SER A 155 -1.60 -6.98 -3.18
C SER A 155 -0.80 -5.79 -2.64
N GLY A 156 -1.39 -4.99 -1.74
CA GLY A 156 -0.69 -3.86 -1.09
C GLY A 156 0.36 -4.29 -0.06
N ALA A 157 0.29 -5.53 0.43
CA ALA A 157 1.24 -6.08 1.40
C ALA A 157 2.43 -6.81 0.75
N MET A 158 2.39 -7.06 -0.56
CA MET A 158 3.45 -7.77 -1.30
C MET A 158 4.80 -7.03 -1.43
N PRO A 159 4.87 -5.68 -1.49
CA PRO A 159 6.11 -4.99 -1.83
C PRO A 159 7.34 -5.41 -1.01
N PRO A 160 7.32 -5.56 0.32
CA PRO A 160 8.50 -6.03 1.05
C PRO A 160 8.90 -7.48 0.69
N VAL A 161 7.94 -8.35 0.33
CA VAL A 161 8.23 -9.70 -0.17
C VAL A 161 8.92 -9.64 -1.53
N LEU A 162 8.47 -8.74 -2.42
CA LEU A 162 9.10 -8.52 -3.71
C LEU A 162 10.55 -8.04 -3.54
N GLY A 163 10.76 -7.09 -2.63
CA GLY A 163 12.10 -6.60 -2.29
C GLY A 163 12.99 -7.70 -1.70
N TRP A 164 12.47 -8.49 -0.78
CA TRP A 164 13.18 -9.62 -0.19
C TRP A 164 13.57 -10.65 -1.24
N ALA A 165 12.61 -11.11 -2.05
CA ALA A 165 12.85 -12.07 -3.12
C ALA A 165 13.82 -11.56 -4.18
N ALA A 166 13.89 -10.24 -4.40
CA ALA A 166 14.86 -9.64 -5.32
C ALA A 166 16.30 -9.85 -4.88
N VAL A 167 16.56 -9.85 -3.58
CA VAL A 167 17.90 -10.02 -3.00
C VAL A 167 18.22 -11.50 -2.80
N THR A 168 17.29 -12.28 -2.26
CA THR A 168 17.55 -13.67 -1.85
C THR A 168 17.21 -14.72 -2.90
N GLY A 169 16.34 -14.39 -3.88
CA GLY A 169 15.78 -15.36 -4.81
C GLY A 169 14.73 -16.28 -4.17
N GLU A 170 14.30 -16.03 -2.95
CA GLU A 170 13.40 -16.89 -2.17
C GLU A 170 12.29 -16.09 -1.47
N VAL A 171 11.19 -16.77 -1.14
CA VAL A 171 10.16 -16.28 -0.21
C VAL A 171 10.36 -17.00 1.12
N THR A 172 10.81 -16.28 2.13
CA THR A 172 11.13 -16.82 3.46
C THR A 172 10.04 -16.49 4.48
N THR A 173 10.09 -17.13 5.65
CA THR A 173 9.21 -16.80 6.78
C THR A 173 9.32 -15.34 7.18
N GLN A 174 10.52 -14.77 7.16
CA GLN A 174 10.76 -13.37 7.50
C GLN A 174 10.05 -12.42 6.52
N SER A 175 10.16 -12.67 5.22
CA SER A 175 9.45 -11.87 4.21
C SER A 175 7.93 -11.98 4.36
N MET A 176 7.42 -13.17 4.70
CA MET A 176 5.99 -13.37 4.95
C MET A 176 5.50 -12.71 6.23
N LEU A 177 6.35 -12.51 7.23
CA LEU A 177 6.00 -11.70 8.41
C LEU A 177 5.87 -10.21 8.05
N LEU A 178 6.74 -9.68 7.17
CA LEU A 178 6.59 -8.30 6.69
C LEU A 178 5.28 -8.13 5.92
N PHE A 179 4.94 -9.11 5.07
CA PHE A 179 3.64 -9.16 4.41
C PHE A 179 2.49 -9.17 5.42
N LEU A 180 2.53 -10.04 6.41
CA LEU A 180 1.47 -10.22 7.40
C LEU A 180 1.22 -8.94 8.23
N ILE A 181 2.29 -8.22 8.58
CA ILE A 181 2.19 -6.94 9.29
C ILE A 181 1.42 -5.91 8.44
N ILE A 182 1.80 -5.73 7.16
CA ILE A 182 1.11 -4.76 6.28
C ILE A 182 -0.31 -5.23 5.98
N PHE A 183 -0.52 -6.53 5.80
CA PHE A 183 -1.83 -7.11 5.56
C PHE A 183 -2.79 -6.87 6.73
N ALA A 184 -2.34 -7.11 7.97
CA ALA A 184 -3.11 -6.84 9.19
C ALA A 184 -3.31 -5.33 9.45
N TRP A 185 -2.36 -4.48 9.03
CA TRP A 185 -2.45 -3.03 9.13
C TRP A 185 -3.46 -2.43 8.15
N THR A 186 -3.65 -3.04 6.98
CA THR A 186 -4.47 -2.51 5.89
C THR A 186 -5.93 -2.25 6.31
N PRO A 187 -6.66 -3.17 6.97
CA PRO A 187 -8.04 -2.94 7.36
C PRO A 187 -8.24 -1.76 8.32
N PRO A 188 -7.56 -1.65 9.48
CA PRO A 188 -7.77 -0.53 10.38
C PRO A 188 -7.38 0.82 9.76
N HIS A 189 -6.37 0.85 8.86
CA HIS A 189 -5.99 2.03 8.10
C HIS A 189 -7.10 2.48 7.16
N PHE A 190 -7.53 1.61 6.24
CA PHE A 190 -8.51 1.96 5.22
C PHE A 190 -9.93 2.13 5.76
N TRP A 191 -10.32 1.40 6.80
CA TRP A 191 -11.63 1.59 7.38
C TRP A 191 -11.72 2.89 8.19
N ALA A 192 -10.63 3.34 8.82
CA ALA A 192 -10.57 4.68 9.39
C ALA A 192 -10.78 5.75 8.32
N LEU A 193 -10.17 5.60 7.13
CA LEU A 193 -10.41 6.47 5.97
C LEU A 193 -11.87 6.39 5.50
N ALA A 194 -12.39 5.17 5.36
CA ALA A 194 -13.74 4.94 4.84
C ALA A 194 -14.83 5.51 5.76
N LEU A 195 -14.61 5.55 7.07
CA LEU A 195 -15.51 6.13 8.05
C LEU A 195 -15.78 7.62 7.78
N TYR A 196 -14.75 8.46 7.74
CA TYR A 196 -14.95 9.90 7.53
C TYR A 196 -15.25 10.26 6.06
N ARG A 197 -15.07 9.31 5.12
CA ARG A 197 -15.47 9.45 3.71
C ARG A 197 -16.71 8.64 3.34
N ARG A 198 -17.47 8.19 4.33
CA ARG A 198 -18.63 7.31 4.14
C ARG A 198 -19.62 7.85 3.10
N LYS A 199 -19.94 9.16 3.16
CA LYS A 199 -20.85 9.81 2.21
C LYS A 199 -20.34 9.76 0.77
N GLU A 200 -19.04 10.00 0.56
CA GLU A 200 -18.43 9.93 -0.78
C GLU A 200 -18.53 8.52 -1.36
N TYR A 201 -18.22 7.48 -0.58
CA TYR A 201 -18.31 6.08 -1.02
C TYR A 201 -19.75 5.64 -1.28
N ALA A 202 -20.69 6.06 -0.46
CA ALA A 202 -22.11 5.79 -0.68
C ALA A 202 -22.61 6.42 -1.99
N ASN A 203 -22.29 7.69 -2.25
CA ASN A 203 -22.64 8.39 -3.47
C ASN A 203 -22.01 7.77 -4.73
N ALA A 204 -20.81 7.19 -4.58
CA ALA A 204 -20.13 6.49 -5.67
C ALA A 204 -20.62 5.04 -5.88
N GLY A 205 -21.50 4.53 -5.00
CA GLY A 205 -22.00 3.15 -5.08
C GLY A 205 -20.98 2.08 -4.70
N VAL A 206 -19.90 2.46 -3.97
CA VAL A 206 -18.87 1.52 -3.54
C VAL A 206 -19.27 0.89 -2.20
N PRO A 207 -19.35 -0.45 -2.10
CA PRO A 207 -19.84 -1.14 -0.90
C PRO A 207 -18.77 -1.24 0.19
N MET A 208 -18.23 -0.09 0.65
CA MET A 208 -17.30 -0.07 1.77
C MET A 208 -17.99 -0.49 3.07
N LEU A 209 -17.23 -1.09 3.99
CA LEU A 209 -17.76 -1.61 5.25
C LEU A 209 -18.68 -0.62 6.02
N PRO A 210 -18.31 0.68 6.18
CA PRO A 210 -19.19 1.62 6.86
C PRO A 210 -20.44 2.00 6.05
N VAL A 211 -20.45 1.76 4.73
CA VAL A 211 -21.63 1.99 3.87
C VAL A 211 -22.63 0.85 4.03
N THR A 212 -22.15 -0.39 4.03
CA THR A 212 -22.98 -1.61 4.03
C THR A 212 -23.41 -2.05 5.44
N HIS A 213 -22.51 -1.97 6.42
CA HIS A 213 -22.71 -2.47 7.78
C HIS A 213 -22.77 -1.35 8.84
N GLY A 214 -22.62 -0.10 8.42
CA GLY A 214 -22.68 1.06 9.32
C GLY A 214 -21.39 1.37 10.06
N ALA A 215 -21.39 2.54 10.73
CA ALA A 215 -20.21 3.06 11.38
C ALA A 215 -19.80 2.26 12.62
N ALA A 216 -20.77 1.88 13.48
CA ALA A 216 -20.47 1.15 14.73
C ALA A 216 -19.81 -0.20 14.46
N PHE A 217 -20.30 -0.95 13.49
CA PHE A 217 -19.69 -2.22 13.07
C PHE A 217 -18.26 -2.02 12.55
N THR A 218 -18.05 -0.99 11.75
CA THR A 218 -16.73 -0.67 11.20
C THR A 218 -15.74 -0.27 12.30
N GLN A 219 -16.16 0.55 13.28
CA GLN A 219 -15.33 0.94 14.43
C GLN A 219 -14.88 -0.26 15.25
N LEU A 220 -15.80 -1.21 15.51
CA LEU A 220 -15.47 -2.46 16.19
C LEU A 220 -14.41 -3.25 15.43
N HIS A 221 -14.53 -3.34 14.09
CA HIS A 221 -13.57 -4.04 13.25
C HIS A 221 -12.22 -3.32 13.19
N VAL A 222 -12.19 -1.98 13.16
CA VAL A 222 -10.94 -1.21 13.32
C VAL A 222 -10.24 -1.60 14.60
N LEU A 223 -10.96 -1.66 15.72
CA LEU A 223 -10.40 -2.05 17.02
C LEU A 223 -9.90 -3.51 17.01
N PHE A 224 -10.67 -4.47 16.51
CA PHE A 224 -10.24 -5.87 16.43
C PHE A 224 -8.96 -6.03 15.61
N TYR A 225 -8.86 -5.39 14.46
CA TYR A 225 -7.69 -5.50 13.60
C TYR A 225 -6.45 -4.81 14.21
N THR A 226 -6.59 -3.82 15.10
CA THR A 226 -5.44 -3.31 15.85
C THR A 226 -4.88 -4.33 16.83
N PHE A 227 -5.70 -5.20 17.44
CA PHE A 227 -5.21 -6.31 18.25
C PHE A 227 -4.58 -7.43 17.42
N ILE A 228 -5.17 -7.75 16.25
CA ILE A 228 -4.55 -8.69 15.30
C ILE A 228 -3.18 -8.15 14.87
N LEU A 229 -3.10 -6.87 14.54
CA LEU A 229 -1.86 -6.20 14.16
C LEU A 229 -0.81 -6.26 15.29
N LEU A 230 -1.21 -6.01 16.53
CA LEU A 230 -0.32 -6.19 17.68
C LEU A 230 0.26 -7.62 17.71
N ALA A 231 -0.58 -8.64 17.60
CA ALA A 231 -0.11 -10.04 17.58
C ALA A 231 0.87 -10.28 16.41
N CYS A 232 0.56 -9.81 15.20
CA CYS A 232 1.44 -9.96 14.04
C CYS A 232 2.79 -9.27 14.23
N THR A 233 2.81 -8.10 14.87
CA THR A 233 4.06 -7.33 15.10
C THR A 233 4.94 -7.92 16.21
N LEU A 234 4.46 -8.83 17.00
CA LEU A 234 5.28 -9.56 17.99
C LEU A 234 5.99 -10.79 17.38
N LEU A 235 5.50 -11.29 16.23
CA LEU A 235 6.06 -12.48 15.58
C LEU A 235 7.54 -12.33 15.15
N PRO A 236 8.02 -11.18 14.64
CA PRO A 236 9.44 -11.02 14.34
C PRO A 236 10.35 -11.30 15.53
N VAL A 237 9.93 -10.92 16.75
CA VAL A 237 10.68 -11.22 17.97
C VAL A 237 10.57 -12.72 18.32
N ALA A 238 9.39 -13.30 18.18
CA ALA A 238 9.14 -14.70 18.49
C ALA A 238 9.99 -15.68 17.65
N ILE A 239 10.30 -15.31 16.39
CA ILE A 239 11.17 -16.13 15.52
C ILE A 239 12.66 -15.71 15.54
N GLY A 240 13.04 -14.76 16.40
CA GLY A 240 14.42 -14.26 16.50
C GLY A 240 14.87 -13.37 15.32
N MET A 241 13.93 -12.85 14.53
CA MET A 241 14.22 -11.90 13.45
C MET A 241 14.61 -10.52 14.00
N SER A 242 14.05 -10.12 15.15
CA SER A 242 14.24 -8.80 15.76
C SER A 242 14.41 -8.93 17.27
N GLY A 243 15.08 -7.96 17.90
CA GLY A 243 15.41 -7.94 19.31
C GLY A 243 14.52 -7.01 20.15
N LEU A 244 15.07 -6.61 21.31
CA LEU A 244 14.34 -5.86 22.33
C LEU A 244 14.00 -4.43 21.89
N PHE A 245 14.88 -3.77 21.12
CA PHE A 245 14.61 -2.42 20.63
C PHE A 245 13.34 -2.39 19.76
N TYR A 246 13.24 -3.34 18.82
CA TYR A 246 12.04 -3.47 18.00
C TYR A 246 10.81 -3.81 18.86
N LEU A 247 10.93 -4.74 19.82
CA LEU A 247 9.83 -5.15 20.71
C LEU A 247 9.23 -3.95 21.45
N VAL A 248 10.08 -3.14 22.10
CA VAL A 248 9.64 -1.96 22.84
C VAL A 248 8.98 -0.95 21.92
N SER A 249 9.58 -0.70 20.76
CA SER A 249 9.03 0.19 19.73
C SER A 249 7.68 -0.30 19.23
N ALA A 250 7.55 -1.58 18.89
CA ALA A 250 6.31 -2.17 18.40
C ALA A 250 5.20 -2.09 19.45
N VAL A 251 5.48 -2.44 20.72
CA VAL A 251 4.49 -2.35 21.81
C VAL A 251 4.03 -0.90 22.01
N ALA A 252 4.96 0.07 22.06
CA ALA A 252 4.62 1.49 22.24
C ALA A 252 3.75 2.01 21.09
N LEU A 253 4.12 1.72 19.83
CA LEU A 253 3.38 2.14 18.65
C LEU A 253 1.98 1.50 18.61
N ASN A 254 1.87 0.20 18.93
CA ASN A 254 0.57 -0.49 18.99
C ASN A 254 -0.30 0.05 20.13
N ALA A 255 0.26 0.37 21.31
CA ALA A 255 -0.50 0.94 22.40
C ALA A 255 -1.18 2.26 22.00
N VAL A 256 -0.48 3.13 21.28
CA VAL A 256 -1.04 4.38 20.76
C VAL A 256 -2.09 4.09 19.68
N PHE A 257 -1.89 3.12 18.79
CA PHE A 257 -2.87 2.79 17.75
C PHE A 257 -4.15 2.21 18.35
N ILE A 258 -4.03 1.30 19.32
CA ILE A 258 -5.16 0.75 20.07
C ILE A 258 -5.88 1.87 20.84
N TRP A 259 -5.16 2.81 21.43
CA TRP A 259 -5.75 3.98 22.09
C TRP A 259 -6.62 4.79 21.12
N PHE A 260 -6.12 5.11 19.91
CA PHE A 260 -6.91 5.79 18.88
C PHE A 260 -8.14 4.96 18.48
N ALA A 261 -7.98 3.65 18.26
CA ALA A 261 -9.07 2.75 17.87
C ALA A 261 -10.15 2.62 18.96
N MET A 262 -9.74 2.56 20.25
CA MET A 262 -10.68 2.55 21.38
C MET A 262 -11.47 3.85 21.49
N HIS A 263 -10.80 5.01 21.33
CA HIS A 263 -11.50 6.29 21.34
C HIS A 263 -12.46 6.41 20.16
N LEU A 264 -12.05 5.96 18.97
CA LEU A 264 -12.91 5.93 17.78
C LEU A 264 -14.12 5.04 18.00
N PHE A 265 -13.97 3.92 18.71
CA PHE A 265 -15.06 3.01 19.04
C PHE A 265 -16.04 3.63 20.07
N LYS A 266 -15.52 4.32 21.10
CA LYS A 266 -16.33 4.89 22.17
C LYS A 266 -17.03 6.21 21.77
N GLN A 267 -16.34 7.07 21.01
CA GLN A 267 -16.79 8.43 20.69
C GLN A 267 -16.44 8.77 19.26
N TYR A 268 -17.30 8.35 18.32
CA TYR A 268 -17.10 8.60 16.91
C TYR A 268 -17.10 10.09 16.56
N SER A 269 -16.10 10.52 15.81
CA SER A 269 -16.13 11.75 15.02
C SER A 269 -15.28 11.61 13.76
N ASP A 270 -15.63 12.34 12.70
CA ASP A 270 -14.85 12.36 11.45
C ASP A 270 -13.41 12.85 11.68
N VAL A 271 -13.25 13.79 12.63
CA VAL A 271 -11.92 14.30 13.02
C VAL A 271 -11.08 13.20 13.64
N LEU A 272 -11.66 12.40 14.53
CA LEU A 272 -10.96 11.29 15.18
C LEU A 272 -10.64 10.18 14.18
N ALA A 273 -11.56 9.83 13.29
CA ALA A 273 -11.32 8.88 12.22
C ALA A 273 -10.17 9.33 11.31
N LYS A 274 -10.11 10.61 10.94
CA LYS A 274 -8.99 11.19 10.18
C LYS A 274 -7.67 11.16 10.96
N ARG A 275 -7.69 11.44 12.27
CA ARG A 275 -6.49 11.33 13.13
C ARG A 275 -5.99 9.90 13.23
N THR A 276 -6.89 8.93 13.40
CA THR A 276 -6.57 7.50 13.41
C THR A 276 -5.94 7.06 12.08
N PHE A 277 -6.51 7.49 10.96
CA PHE A 277 -5.95 7.26 9.63
C PHE A 277 -4.54 7.85 9.49
N ASN A 278 -4.33 9.11 9.86
CA ASN A 278 -3.02 9.75 9.76
C ASN A 278 -1.98 9.09 10.67
N TYR A 279 -2.39 8.72 11.91
CA TYR A 279 -1.51 8.00 12.82
C TYR A 279 -1.10 6.64 12.24
N SER A 280 -2.01 5.91 11.60
CA SER A 280 -1.69 4.61 11.02
C SER A 280 -0.57 4.67 9.96
N ILE A 281 -0.45 5.78 9.22
CA ILE A 281 0.65 6.00 8.27
C ILE A 281 1.98 6.19 9.02
N LEU A 282 1.97 7.07 10.04
CA LEU A 282 3.14 7.29 10.89
C LEU A 282 3.57 6.01 11.60
N TYR A 283 2.59 5.25 12.13
CA TYR A 283 2.79 3.96 12.78
C TYR A 283 3.59 3.00 11.91
N LEU A 284 3.13 2.77 10.66
CA LEU A 284 3.79 1.82 9.77
C LEU A 284 5.22 2.27 9.43
N SER A 285 5.40 3.57 9.17
CA SER A 285 6.71 4.13 8.86
C SER A 285 7.69 3.98 10.02
N LEU A 286 7.27 4.26 11.25
CA LEU A 286 8.10 4.12 12.45
C LEU A 286 8.36 2.65 12.79
N LEU A 287 7.39 1.77 12.60
CA LEU A 287 7.55 0.33 12.85
C LEU A 287 8.62 -0.28 11.92
N PHE A 288 8.57 0.07 10.63
CA PHE A 288 9.56 -0.40 9.64
C PHE A 288 10.93 0.25 9.86
N ALA A 289 10.99 1.50 10.30
CA ALA A 289 12.24 2.13 10.74
C ALA A 289 12.83 1.41 11.96
N ALA A 290 12.00 1.03 12.94
CA ALA A 290 12.44 0.27 14.11
C ALA A 290 12.98 -1.11 13.72
N LEU A 291 12.36 -1.81 12.74
CA LEU A 291 12.88 -3.07 12.18
C LEU A 291 14.28 -2.88 11.59
N LEU A 292 14.48 -1.82 10.79
CA LEU A 292 15.79 -1.52 10.18
C LEU A 292 16.84 -1.18 11.24
N ILE A 293 16.51 -0.33 12.19
CA ILE A 293 17.43 0.06 13.28
C ILE A 293 17.84 -1.17 14.07
N ASP A 294 16.88 -1.99 14.48
CA ASP A 294 17.13 -3.21 15.26
C ASP A 294 17.97 -4.24 14.47
N HIS A 295 17.76 -4.32 13.15
CA HIS A 295 18.51 -5.21 12.28
C HIS A 295 19.98 -4.79 12.13
N TYR A 296 20.27 -3.50 11.91
CA TYR A 296 21.61 -2.99 11.62
C TYR A 296 22.37 -2.44 12.82
N ALA A 297 21.72 -2.24 13.97
CA ALA A 297 22.34 -1.81 15.21
C ALA A 297 22.36 -2.93 16.27
N PRO A 298 22.99 -4.09 16.01
CA PRO A 298 22.95 -5.24 16.91
C PRO A 298 23.61 -4.98 18.27
N PHE A 299 24.26 -3.82 18.43
CA PHE A 299 24.98 -3.44 19.66
C PHE A 299 24.14 -2.69 20.70
N VAL A 300 22.90 -2.32 20.39
CA VAL A 300 22.16 -1.47 21.31
C VAL A 300 21.43 -2.25 22.39
N MET A 301 21.07 -3.53 22.19
CA MET A 301 20.48 -4.39 23.26
C MET A 301 20.25 -5.84 22.74
N ARG A 302 21.26 -6.66 22.72
CA ARG A 302 21.08 -8.11 22.83
C ARG A 302 21.29 -8.55 24.26
#